data_0315963aaa830abb4c0a1673a3217ccc
#
_entry.id   0315963aaa830abb4c0a1673a3217ccc
#
_cell.length_a   1.000
_cell.length_b   1.000
_cell.length_c   1.000
_cell.angle_alpha   90.00
_cell.angle_beta   90.00
_cell.angle_gamma   90.00
#
_symmetry.space_group_name_H-M   'P 1'
#
loop_
_entity.id
_entity.type
_entity.pdbx_description
1 polymer ?
#
loop_
_entity_poly.entity_id
_entity_poly.type
_entity_poly.pdbx_seq_one_letter_code
_entity_poly.pdbx_strand_id
1 'polypeptide(L)'
;MPSFMDARGSIWKILINTPARRHGPQSLSETISSDVIDALHALQSAESQFRGRLRKRLQLGANELLAIQLISRRQRQGLEVRPDDVTAALGVTSAATSIILTRLVGRRFVTRHSNPLDGRRQYVRLTDEMNSAMANAIGVSQASALDKLGGLTAVESGLVMMLLGSVTDSYDAGALPDTPGRPLL
;
A
#
# COMPACT_ATOMS: atom_id res chain seq x y z
N MET A 1 -8.62 28.72 -31.32
CA MET A 1 -7.77 27.78 -30.55
C MET A 1 -7.62 28.31 -29.16
N PRO A 2 -8.35 27.85 -28.13
CA PRO A 2 -8.08 28.21 -26.75
C PRO A 2 -7.10 27.21 -26.14
N SER A 3 -6.05 27.75 -25.57
CA SER A 3 -4.95 27.11 -24.86
C SER A 3 -5.47 26.34 -23.64
N PHE A 4 -5.17 25.06 -23.57
CA PHE A 4 -5.45 24.19 -22.43
C PHE A 4 -4.36 24.41 -21.38
N MET A 5 -4.51 25.40 -20.53
CA MET A 5 -3.59 25.70 -19.41
C MET A 5 -4.02 24.95 -18.15
N ASP A 6 -3.43 23.80 -17.94
CA ASP A 6 -2.69 23.28 -16.82
C ASP A 6 -3.24 23.53 -15.40
N ALA A 7 -4.11 22.61 -14.95
CA ALA A 7 -4.53 22.48 -13.55
C ALA A 7 -3.48 21.75 -12.67
N ARG A 8 -2.31 21.39 -13.21
CA ARG A 8 -1.26 20.60 -12.53
C ARG A 8 -0.16 21.41 -11.88
N GLY A 9 -0.13 22.73 -12.14
CA GLY A 9 0.90 23.63 -11.61
C GLY A 9 0.62 24.18 -10.20
N SER A 10 -0.63 24.11 -9.72
CA SER A 10 -1.05 24.87 -8.54
C SER A 10 -0.73 24.21 -7.19
N ILE A 11 -0.68 22.89 -7.12
CA ILE A 11 -0.46 22.17 -5.84
C ILE A 11 1.01 22.26 -5.39
N TRP A 12 1.96 22.22 -6.33
CA TRP A 12 3.38 22.38 -6.01
C TRP A 12 3.77 23.81 -5.61
N LYS A 13 3.10 24.83 -6.17
CA LYS A 13 3.32 26.23 -5.77
C LYS A 13 2.85 26.54 -4.36
N ILE A 14 1.85 25.81 -3.87
CA ILE A 14 1.35 25.96 -2.49
C ILE A 14 2.33 25.34 -1.49
N LEU A 15 2.98 24.23 -1.84
CA LEU A 15 3.98 23.55 -0.98
C LEU A 15 5.32 24.30 -0.91
N ILE A 16 5.67 25.10 -1.92
CA ILE A 16 6.96 25.83 -1.97
C ILE A 16 6.80 27.25 -1.42
N ASN A 17 5.57 27.78 -1.28
CA ASN A 17 5.33 29.17 -0.90
C ASN A 17 4.78 29.31 0.54
N THR A 18 5.26 28.49 1.46
CA THR A 18 5.06 28.74 2.90
C THR A 18 6.05 29.86 3.30
N PRO A 19 5.58 31.02 3.81
CA PRO A 19 6.48 32.07 4.21
C PRO A 19 7.40 31.59 5.33
N ALA A 20 8.70 31.64 5.05
CA ALA A 20 9.75 31.31 6.01
C ALA A 20 9.53 32.06 7.33
N ARG A 21 9.10 31.37 8.36
CA ARG A 21 9.22 31.86 9.74
C ARG A 21 10.72 31.95 10.04
N ARG A 22 11.19 33.16 10.30
CA ARG A 22 12.58 33.41 10.71
C ARG A 22 12.86 32.71 12.02
N HIS A 23 13.56 31.59 11.96
CA HIS A 23 14.18 30.91 13.10
C HIS A 23 15.68 30.80 12.82
N GLY A 24 16.49 30.88 13.87
CA GLY A 24 17.95 30.97 13.81
C GLY A 24 18.67 29.71 13.26
N PRO A 25 20.00 29.71 13.17
CA PRO A 25 20.79 28.74 12.37
C PRO A 25 20.78 27.29 12.84
N GLN A 26 20.08 26.92 13.91
CA GLN A 26 19.87 25.52 14.32
C GLN A 26 18.68 24.86 13.59
N SER A 27 17.95 25.59 12.76
CA SER A 27 16.64 25.22 12.26
C SER A 27 16.61 24.51 10.91
N LEU A 28 17.68 24.52 10.11
CA LEU A 28 17.62 23.95 8.74
C LEU A 28 17.49 22.40 8.76
N SER A 29 18.21 21.72 9.64
CA SER A 29 18.13 20.25 9.74
C SER A 29 16.79 19.80 10.34
N GLU A 30 16.28 20.53 11.34
CA GLU A 30 14.99 20.25 11.97
C GLU A 30 13.84 20.53 10.99
N THR A 31 13.94 21.60 10.20
CA THR A 31 12.93 21.93 9.19
C THR A 31 12.88 20.90 8.06
N ILE A 32 14.02 20.46 7.55
CA ILE A 32 14.09 19.42 6.51
C ILE A 32 13.51 18.10 7.02
N SER A 33 13.80 17.74 8.28
CA SER A 33 13.26 16.51 8.90
C SER A 33 11.74 16.61 9.08
N SER A 34 11.23 17.77 9.46
CA SER A 34 9.79 18.02 9.56
C SER A 34 9.09 17.90 8.22
N ASP A 35 9.63 18.52 7.17
CA ASP A 35 9.06 18.48 5.83
C ASP A 35 8.99 17.05 5.27
N VAL A 36 10.01 16.23 5.54
CA VAL A 36 10.01 14.79 5.14
C VAL A 36 8.95 14.02 5.89
N ILE A 37 8.80 14.25 7.19
CA ILE A 37 7.76 13.60 8.01
C ILE A 37 6.37 14.00 7.51
N ASP A 38 6.14 15.27 7.22
CA ASP A 38 4.87 15.77 6.69
C ASP A 38 4.56 15.16 5.31
N ALA A 39 5.57 15.00 4.45
CA ALA A 39 5.43 14.32 3.16
C ALA A 39 5.05 12.84 3.33
N LEU A 40 5.64 12.14 4.29
CA LEU A 40 5.28 10.75 4.62
C LEU A 40 3.84 10.64 5.13
N HIS A 41 3.41 11.53 6.01
CA HIS A 41 2.02 11.57 6.49
C HIS A 41 1.05 11.87 5.35
N ALA A 42 1.39 12.79 4.45
CA ALA A 42 0.58 13.08 3.26
C ALA A 42 0.47 11.85 2.34
N LEU A 43 1.56 11.11 2.13
CA LEU A 43 1.57 9.88 1.36
C LEU A 43 0.67 8.81 2.00
N GLN A 44 0.80 8.59 3.31
CA GLN A 44 -0.04 7.64 4.07
C GLN A 44 -1.52 7.99 3.97
N SER A 45 -1.85 9.29 4.08
CA SER A 45 -3.21 9.78 3.94
C SER A 45 -3.76 9.56 2.53
N ALA A 46 -2.98 9.84 1.50
CA ALA A 46 -3.35 9.62 0.10
C ALA A 46 -3.57 8.13 -0.19
N GLU A 47 -2.69 7.26 0.33
CA GLU A 47 -2.82 5.81 0.21
C GLU A 47 -4.07 5.28 0.92
N SER A 48 -4.35 5.76 2.13
CA SER A 48 -5.55 5.38 2.88
C SER A 48 -6.83 5.76 2.13
N GLN A 49 -6.88 6.98 1.57
CA GLN A 49 -7.99 7.43 0.74
C GLN A 49 -8.14 6.58 -0.53
N PHE A 50 -7.03 6.24 -1.19
CA PHE A 50 -7.04 5.38 -2.36
C PHE A 50 -7.60 4.00 -2.04
N ARG A 51 -7.13 3.36 -0.95
CA ARG A 51 -7.68 2.08 -0.46
C ARG A 51 -9.18 2.18 -0.15
N GLY A 52 -9.60 3.30 0.46
CA GLY A 52 -11.01 3.56 0.73
C GLY A 52 -11.87 3.61 -0.54
N ARG A 53 -11.40 4.31 -1.58
CA ARG A 53 -12.06 4.36 -2.90
C ARG A 53 -12.11 3.00 -3.57
N LEU A 54 -11.00 2.26 -3.52
CA LEU A 54 -10.90 0.92 -4.11
C LEU A 54 -11.85 -0.07 -3.43
N ARG A 55 -11.92 -0.05 -2.09
CA ARG A 55 -12.89 -0.85 -1.33
C ARG A 55 -14.33 -0.55 -1.72
N LYS A 56 -14.69 0.71 -1.83
CA LYS A 56 -16.04 1.12 -2.26
C LYS A 56 -16.34 0.64 -3.67
N ARG A 57 -15.42 0.85 -4.61
CA ARG A 57 -15.59 0.47 -6.02
C ARG A 57 -15.75 -1.05 -6.18
N LEU A 58 -14.98 -1.84 -5.44
CA LEU A 58 -15.00 -3.29 -5.51
C LEU A 58 -15.92 -3.94 -4.48
N GLN A 59 -16.59 -3.13 -3.65
CA GLN A 59 -17.48 -3.58 -2.55
C GLN A 59 -16.76 -4.58 -1.63
N LEU A 60 -15.52 -4.29 -1.24
CA LEU A 60 -14.68 -5.13 -0.41
C LEU A 60 -14.64 -4.67 1.04
N GLY A 61 -14.56 -5.61 1.96
CA GLY A 61 -14.13 -5.37 3.33
C GLY A 61 -12.65 -4.98 3.42
N ALA A 62 -12.20 -4.48 4.56
CA ALA A 62 -10.79 -4.09 4.75
C ALA A 62 -9.86 -5.29 4.56
N ASN A 63 -10.13 -6.39 5.26
CA ASN A 63 -9.32 -7.61 5.21
C ASN A 63 -9.42 -8.31 3.84
N GLU A 64 -10.56 -8.21 3.15
CA GLU A 64 -10.71 -8.73 1.79
C GLU A 64 -9.79 -7.98 0.81
N LEU A 65 -9.72 -6.65 0.90
CA LEU A 65 -8.80 -5.86 0.06
C LEU A 65 -7.34 -6.19 0.37
N LEU A 66 -6.97 -6.29 1.66
CA LEU A 66 -5.61 -6.65 2.06
C LEU A 66 -5.21 -8.04 1.53
N ALA A 67 -6.11 -9.03 1.64
CA ALA A 67 -5.88 -10.37 1.07
C ALA A 67 -5.64 -10.30 -0.45
N ILE A 68 -6.48 -9.59 -1.18
CA ILE A 68 -6.35 -9.40 -2.63
C ILE A 68 -5.02 -8.71 -2.98
N GLN A 69 -4.63 -7.66 -2.25
CA GLN A 69 -3.37 -6.96 -2.47
C GLN A 69 -2.15 -7.85 -2.22
N LEU A 70 -2.18 -8.66 -1.15
CA LEU A 70 -1.13 -9.64 -0.85
C LEU A 70 -1.00 -10.67 -1.99
N ILE A 71 -2.12 -11.29 -2.38
CA ILE A 71 -2.15 -12.30 -3.43
C ILE A 71 -1.64 -11.69 -4.75
N SER A 72 -2.14 -10.51 -5.14
CA SER A 72 -1.71 -9.79 -6.34
C SER A 72 -0.20 -9.53 -6.36
N ARG A 73 0.36 -9.05 -5.24
CA ARG A 73 1.80 -8.75 -5.12
C ARG A 73 2.64 -10.02 -5.29
N ARG A 74 2.30 -11.09 -4.55
CA ARG A 74 3.03 -12.35 -4.63
C ARG A 74 2.93 -13.02 -6.00
N GLN A 75 1.77 -12.98 -6.64
CA GLN A 75 1.60 -13.48 -8.00
C GLN A 75 2.50 -12.76 -9.02
N ARG A 76 2.64 -11.43 -8.91
CA ARG A 76 3.58 -10.66 -9.76
C ARG A 76 5.04 -11.03 -9.53
N GLN A 77 5.37 -11.52 -8.34
CA GLN A 77 6.70 -12.03 -8.00
C GLN A 77 6.91 -13.50 -8.38
N GLY A 78 5.90 -14.15 -9.00
CA GLY A 78 5.95 -15.58 -9.34
C GLY A 78 5.82 -16.49 -8.12
N LEU A 79 5.39 -15.96 -6.96
CA LEU A 79 5.28 -16.71 -5.71
C LEU A 79 3.86 -17.27 -5.54
N GLU A 80 3.78 -18.50 -5.03
CA GLU A 80 2.52 -19.10 -4.60
C GLU A 80 2.07 -18.53 -3.26
N VAL A 81 0.76 -18.43 -3.05
CA VAL A 81 0.16 -17.92 -1.82
C VAL A 81 -0.67 -19.01 -1.16
N ARG A 82 -0.34 -19.32 0.08
CA ARG A 82 -1.12 -20.23 0.92
C ARG A 82 -2.11 -19.46 1.79
N PRO A 83 -3.19 -20.11 2.26
CA PRO A 83 -4.07 -19.52 3.26
C PRO A 83 -3.32 -19.04 4.52
N ASP A 84 -2.29 -19.78 4.95
CA ASP A 84 -1.47 -19.41 6.12
C ASP A 84 -0.68 -18.12 5.89
N ASP A 85 -0.21 -17.86 4.68
CA ASP A 85 0.44 -16.59 4.32
C ASP A 85 -0.52 -15.42 4.46
N VAL A 86 -1.80 -15.63 4.10
CA VAL A 86 -2.86 -14.63 4.26
C VAL A 86 -3.17 -14.43 5.73
N THR A 87 -3.24 -15.51 6.51
CA THR A 87 -3.45 -15.45 7.97
C THR A 87 -2.37 -14.61 8.65
N ALA A 88 -1.11 -14.90 8.37
CA ALA A 88 0.02 -14.17 8.94
C ALA A 88 0.02 -12.70 8.55
N ALA A 89 -0.21 -12.40 7.27
CA ALA A 89 -0.19 -11.03 6.76
C ALA A 89 -1.36 -10.16 7.25
N LEU A 90 -2.51 -10.78 7.53
CA LEU A 90 -3.70 -10.06 8.04
C LEU A 90 -3.72 -9.95 9.57
N GLY A 91 -2.89 -10.71 10.28
CA GLY A 91 -2.92 -10.76 11.74
C GLY A 91 -4.25 -11.27 12.31
N VAL A 92 -4.93 -12.17 11.58
CA VAL A 92 -6.23 -12.74 11.99
C VAL A 92 -6.13 -14.25 12.23
N THR A 93 -7.17 -14.86 12.76
CA THR A 93 -7.21 -16.31 12.95
C THR A 93 -7.40 -17.07 11.63
N SER A 94 -6.96 -18.34 11.56
CA SER A 94 -7.16 -19.21 10.40
C SER A 94 -8.65 -19.37 10.05
N ALA A 95 -9.53 -19.38 11.06
CA ALA A 95 -10.99 -19.42 10.86
C ALA A 95 -11.48 -18.15 10.15
N ALA A 96 -11.03 -16.97 10.58
CA ALA A 96 -11.39 -15.70 9.94
C ALA A 96 -10.85 -15.65 8.50
N THR A 97 -9.60 -16.09 8.28
CA THR A 97 -9.01 -16.21 6.93
C THR A 97 -9.84 -17.12 6.03
N SER A 98 -10.29 -18.28 6.55
CA SER A 98 -11.14 -19.20 5.79
C SER A 98 -12.44 -18.53 5.34
N ILE A 99 -13.09 -17.77 6.22
CA ILE A 99 -14.32 -17.01 5.90
C ILE A 99 -14.04 -15.96 4.81
N ILE A 100 -12.94 -15.19 4.95
CA ILE A 100 -12.55 -14.17 3.98
C ILE A 100 -12.32 -14.81 2.61
N LEU A 101 -11.50 -15.87 2.55
CA LEU A 101 -11.18 -16.55 1.29
C LEU A 101 -12.44 -17.21 0.68
N THR A 102 -13.33 -17.77 1.49
CA THR A 102 -14.58 -18.35 0.98
C THR A 102 -15.48 -17.29 0.36
N ARG A 103 -15.58 -16.10 0.95
CA ARG A 103 -16.32 -14.98 0.36
C ARG A 103 -15.69 -14.51 -0.95
N LEU A 104 -14.37 -14.40 -1.00
CA LEU A 104 -13.65 -13.99 -2.22
C LEU A 104 -13.82 -15.03 -3.35
N VAL A 105 -13.81 -16.32 -3.01
CA VAL A 105 -14.08 -17.39 -3.98
C VAL A 105 -15.54 -17.34 -4.47
N GLY A 106 -16.50 -17.17 -3.58
CA GLY A 106 -17.92 -17.04 -3.93
C GLY A 106 -18.20 -15.84 -4.86
N ARG A 107 -17.38 -14.78 -4.73
CA ARG A 107 -17.43 -13.58 -5.60
C ARG A 107 -16.60 -13.73 -6.88
N ARG A 108 -15.97 -14.85 -7.11
CA ARG A 108 -15.06 -15.12 -8.25
C ARG A 108 -13.87 -14.17 -8.32
N PHE A 109 -13.40 -13.67 -7.18
CA PHE A 109 -12.20 -12.83 -7.12
C PHE A 109 -10.94 -13.65 -6.91
N VAL A 110 -11.09 -14.81 -6.28
CA VAL A 110 -10.01 -15.73 -5.94
C VAL A 110 -10.42 -17.15 -6.36
N THR A 111 -9.45 -17.93 -6.81
CA THR A 111 -9.57 -19.37 -7.03
C THR A 111 -8.69 -20.13 -6.05
N ARG A 112 -9.12 -21.33 -5.67
CA ARG A 112 -8.31 -22.28 -4.88
C ARG A 112 -7.77 -23.36 -5.81
N HIS A 113 -6.51 -23.68 -5.65
CA HIS A 113 -5.82 -24.73 -6.40
C HIS A 113 -5.17 -25.69 -5.41
N SER A 114 -5.32 -26.99 -5.66
CA SER A 114 -4.57 -28.02 -4.93
C SER A 114 -3.22 -28.23 -5.59
N ASN A 115 -2.19 -28.51 -4.79
CA ASN A 115 -0.90 -28.91 -5.35
C ASN A 115 -1.05 -30.27 -6.03
N PRO A 116 -0.65 -30.44 -7.29
CA PRO A 116 -0.74 -31.73 -7.98
C PRO A 116 0.10 -32.84 -7.31
N LEU A 117 1.17 -32.45 -6.60
CA LEU A 117 2.08 -33.39 -5.92
C LEU A 117 1.70 -33.67 -4.46
N ASP A 118 0.92 -32.76 -3.84
CA ASP A 118 0.45 -32.88 -2.46
C ASP A 118 -0.93 -32.22 -2.35
N GLY A 119 -1.98 -32.99 -2.55
CA GLY A 119 -3.37 -32.53 -2.53
C GLY A 119 -3.81 -31.89 -1.21
N ARG A 120 -3.00 -32.01 -0.14
CA ARG A 120 -3.25 -31.34 1.15
C ARG A 120 -2.83 -29.87 1.12
N ARG A 121 -1.96 -29.49 0.18
CA ARG A 121 -1.50 -28.10 0.04
C ARG A 121 -2.42 -27.34 -0.91
N GLN A 122 -3.09 -26.37 -0.37
CA GLN A 122 -3.94 -25.45 -1.14
C GLN A 122 -3.22 -24.13 -1.37
N TYR A 123 -3.39 -23.60 -2.57
CA TYR A 123 -2.94 -22.28 -2.97
C TYR A 123 -4.13 -21.42 -3.38
N VAL A 124 -3.99 -20.13 -3.22
CA VAL A 124 -4.99 -19.15 -3.65
C VAL A 124 -4.40 -18.23 -4.71
N ARG A 125 -5.19 -17.93 -5.73
CA ARG A 125 -4.82 -17.04 -6.83
C ARG A 125 -5.96 -16.08 -7.13
N LEU A 126 -5.62 -14.88 -7.58
CA LEU A 126 -6.64 -14.01 -8.17
C LEU A 126 -7.12 -14.61 -9.49
N THR A 127 -8.40 -14.41 -9.80
CA THR A 127 -8.91 -14.62 -11.15
C THR A 127 -8.30 -13.59 -12.11
N ASP A 128 -8.30 -13.90 -13.41
CA ASP A 128 -7.76 -12.99 -14.42
C ASP A 128 -8.53 -11.68 -14.47
N GLU A 129 -9.87 -11.74 -14.28
CA GLU A 129 -10.72 -10.54 -14.18
C GLU A 129 -10.34 -9.67 -12.99
N MET A 130 -10.14 -10.29 -11.82
CA MET A 130 -9.75 -9.55 -10.60
C MET A 130 -8.34 -9.00 -10.72
N ASN A 131 -7.42 -9.77 -11.29
CA ASN A 131 -6.05 -9.33 -11.53
C ASN A 131 -6.01 -8.13 -12.49
N SER A 132 -6.78 -8.18 -13.56
CA SER A 132 -6.95 -7.07 -14.51
C SER A 132 -7.62 -5.86 -13.87
N ALA A 133 -8.66 -6.06 -13.06
CA ALA A 133 -9.33 -4.97 -12.34
C ALA A 133 -8.38 -4.28 -11.34
N MET A 134 -7.56 -5.05 -10.64
CA MET A 134 -6.53 -4.52 -9.74
C MET A 134 -5.43 -3.80 -10.51
N ALA A 135 -4.92 -4.38 -11.60
CA ALA A 135 -3.91 -3.76 -12.44
C ALA A 135 -4.40 -2.42 -13.00
N ASN A 136 -5.62 -2.36 -13.51
CA ASN A 136 -6.23 -1.12 -14.03
C ASN A 136 -6.45 -0.08 -12.93
N ALA A 137 -6.93 -0.49 -11.76
CA ALA A 137 -7.15 0.43 -10.64
C ALA A 137 -5.84 1.00 -10.08
N ILE A 138 -4.81 0.16 -9.99
CA ILE A 138 -3.49 0.53 -9.49
C ILE A 138 -2.70 1.24 -10.60
N GLY A 139 -2.78 0.77 -11.84
CA GLY A 139 -2.03 1.28 -12.98
C GLY A 139 -2.27 2.77 -13.24
N VAL A 140 -3.51 3.23 -13.16
CA VAL A 140 -3.83 4.66 -13.30
C VAL A 140 -3.18 5.50 -12.18
N SER A 141 -3.11 4.97 -10.96
CA SER A 141 -2.47 5.66 -9.82
C SER A 141 -0.94 5.55 -9.88
N GLN A 142 -0.41 4.39 -10.29
CA GLN A 142 1.04 4.14 -10.36
C GLN A 142 1.69 4.75 -11.58
N ALA A 143 1.03 4.84 -12.72
CA ALA A 143 1.60 5.42 -13.94
C ALA A 143 2.13 6.84 -13.70
N SER A 144 1.34 7.68 -13.00
CA SER A 144 1.77 9.03 -12.65
C SER A 144 2.90 9.07 -11.61
N ALA A 145 2.99 8.09 -10.72
CA ALA A 145 4.07 7.99 -9.74
C ALA A 145 5.36 7.45 -10.40
N LEU A 146 5.24 6.43 -11.25
CA LEU A 146 6.37 5.85 -11.99
C LEU A 146 6.98 6.87 -12.96
N ASP A 147 6.17 7.69 -13.61
CA ASP A 147 6.65 8.77 -14.48
C ASP A 147 7.53 9.77 -13.69
N LYS A 148 7.13 10.09 -12.45
CA LYS A 148 7.92 10.97 -11.57
C LYS A 148 9.17 10.29 -11.02
N LEU A 149 9.08 9.00 -10.68
CA LEU A 149 10.21 8.21 -10.16
C LEU A 149 11.22 7.87 -11.25
N GLY A 150 10.78 7.76 -12.52
CA GLY A 150 11.65 7.50 -13.67
C GLY A 150 12.66 8.61 -13.96
N GLY A 151 12.44 9.82 -13.40
CA GLY A 151 13.40 10.94 -13.47
C GLY A 151 14.49 10.90 -12.40
N LEU A 152 14.44 9.98 -11.45
CA LEU A 152 15.45 9.89 -10.39
C LEU A 152 16.75 9.28 -10.91
N THR A 153 17.88 9.86 -10.50
CA THR A 153 19.19 9.25 -10.66
C THR A 153 19.35 8.02 -9.78
N ALA A 154 20.35 7.18 -10.07
CA ALA A 154 20.65 6.00 -9.23
C ALA A 154 20.95 6.37 -7.76
N VAL A 155 21.60 7.51 -7.53
CA VAL A 155 21.92 8.01 -6.17
C VAL A 155 20.63 8.42 -5.45
N GLU A 156 19.79 9.18 -6.10
CA GLU A 156 18.49 9.62 -5.52
C GLU A 156 17.58 8.41 -5.22
N SER A 157 17.51 7.45 -6.14
CA SER A 157 16.78 6.19 -5.92
C SER A 157 17.31 5.44 -4.70
N GLY A 158 18.64 5.35 -4.55
CA GLY A 158 19.27 4.71 -3.41
C GLY A 158 18.94 5.39 -2.09
N LEU A 159 18.95 6.72 -2.04
CA LEU A 159 18.57 7.50 -0.85
C LEU A 159 17.10 7.31 -0.48
N VAL A 160 16.20 7.34 -1.47
CA VAL A 160 14.77 7.10 -1.25
C VAL A 160 14.52 5.68 -0.72
N MET A 161 15.17 4.67 -1.28
CA MET A 161 15.05 3.29 -0.81
C MET A 161 15.56 3.12 0.61
N MET A 162 16.70 3.72 0.94
CA MET A 162 17.27 3.66 2.29
C MET A 162 16.35 4.32 3.31
N LEU A 163 15.81 5.51 3.01
CA LEU A 163 14.87 6.22 3.87
C LEU A 163 13.59 5.41 4.10
N LEU A 164 12.98 4.91 3.03
CA LEU A 164 11.76 4.11 3.13
C LEU A 164 12.00 2.80 3.89
N GLY A 165 13.16 2.16 3.71
CA GLY A 165 13.58 0.99 4.47
C GLY A 165 13.65 1.29 5.95
N SER A 166 14.38 2.33 6.36
CA SER A 166 14.51 2.73 7.77
C SER A 166 13.15 3.06 8.42
N VAL A 167 12.25 3.70 7.67
CA VAL A 167 10.89 3.99 8.17
C VAL A 167 10.10 2.70 8.35
N THR A 168 10.18 1.76 7.40
CA THR A 168 9.51 0.46 7.48
C THR A 168 10.00 -0.34 8.68
N ASP A 169 11.32 -0.43 8.86
CA ASP A 169 11.94 -1.14 9.99
C ASP A 169 11.50 -0.54 11.34
N SER A 170 11.33 0.79 11.40
CA SER A 170 10.85 1.47 12.60
C SER A 170 9.40 1.10 12.95
N TYR A 171 8.54 0.91 11.95
CA TYR A 171 7.18 0.43 12.17
C TYR A 171 7.15 -1.03 12.60
N ASP A 172 7.98 -1.87 12.01
CA ASP A 172 8.07 -3.30 12.36
C ASP A 172 8.65 -3.49 13.78
N ALA A 173 9.67 -2.70 14.16
CA ALA A 173 10.24 -2.70 15.49
C ALA A 173 9.30 -2.12 16.56
N GLY A 174 8.45 -1.18 16.18
CA GLY A 174 7.44 -0.54 17.02
C GLY A 174 6.12 -1.32 17.12
N ALA A 175 6.08 -2.57 16.66
CA ALA A 175 4.92 -3.44 16.87
C ALA A 175 4.60 -3.46 18.35
N LEU A 176 3.43 -2.89 18.71
CA LEU A 176 2.98 -2.81 20.10
C LEU A 176 3.02 -4.23 20.68
N PRO A 177 3.67 -4.46 21.84
CA PRO A 177 3.61 -5.75 22.48
C PRO A 177 2.13 -6.11 22.66
N ASP A 178 1.77 -7.35 22.36
CA ASP A 178 0.45 -7.90 22.61
C ASP A 178 0.13 -7.67 24.10
N THR A 179 -0.54 -6.58 24.39
CA THR A 179 -1.05 -6.32 25.74
C THR A 179 -2.37 -7.09 25.82
N PRO A 180 -2.43 -8.21 26.55
CA PRO A 180 -3.68 -8.93 26.69
C PRO A 180 -4.68 -8.03 27.41
N GLY A 181 -5.67 -7.58 26.64
CA GLY A 181 -6.99 -7.18 27.11
C GLY A 181 -7.07 -6.26 28.33
N ARG A 182 -6.70 -4.98 28.19
CA ARG A 182 -7.27 -3.95 29.05
C ARG A 182 -8.22 -3.10 28.21
N PRO A 183 -9.54 -3.15 28.44
CA PRO A 183 -10.46 -2.26 27.74
C PRO A 183 -10.08 -0.82 28.08
N LEU A 184 -9.90 0.00 27.06
CA LEU A 184 -9.86 1.45 27.23
C LEU A 184 -11.23 1.89 27.68
N LEU A 185 -11.33 2.35 28.94
CA LEU A 185 -12.51 3.04 29.48
C LEU A 185 -12.66 4.38 28.82
#